data_e82532e3b100e76e915e5defe2f06f93
#
_entry.id   e82532e3b100e76e915e5defe2f06f93
#
_cell.length_a   1.000
_cell.length_b   1.000
_cell.length_c   1.000
_cell.angle_alpha   90.00
_cell.angle_beta   90.00
_cell.angle_gamma   90.00
#
_symmetry.space_group_name_H-M   'P 1'
#
loop_
_entity.id
_entity.type
_entity.pdbx_description
1 polymer ?
#
loop_
_entity_poly.entity_id
_entity_poly.type
_entity_poly.pdbx_seq_one_letter_code
_entity_poly.pdbx_strand_id
1 'polypeptide(L)'
;MNKLKEKIKIIIFGTNTKAGKLFDEILVTTIVLSVITVMLESVSYFNQNHSTILVIAEWVFTILFTFEYFLRVFCVKWPLRYTFSFFGIIDLLSLVPTYLSLLLPGTQVLSVIRVLRVLRIFRILKLVQYMGEMTVIVKALVASKRKIFIFLFFIMNVVVILGSIMYLIEGEKAGYSNIPKSIYWAIVTLTTVGYGDITPLTPLGQTIASMIMLLGYSIIAVPTGIITSELTSHKKSNVAIISCTVCEKDNLDSDSFFCNKCGSKVDS
;
A
#
# COMPACT_ATOMS: atom_id res chain seq x y z
N MET A 1 -24.23 28.76 3.45
CA MET A 1 -23.00 28.15 2.89
C MET A 1 -22.88 28.67 1.46
N ASN A 2 -21.73 29.27 1.05
CA ASN A 2 -21.60 29.91 -0.27
C ASN A 2 -21.72 28.87 -1.40
N LYS A 3 -22.59 29.12 -2.39
CA LYS A 3 -22.77 28.27 -3.60
C LYS A 3 -21.43 27.92 -4.28
N LEU A 4 -20.44 28.80 -4.18
CA LEU A 4 -19.08 28.58 -4.69
C LEU A 4 -18.37 27.45 -3.93
N LYS A 5 -18.46 27.44 -2.60
CA LYS A 5 -17.84 26.40 -1.75
C LYS A 5 -18.43 25.01 -2.04
N GLU A 6 -19.72 24.91 -2.29
CA GLU A 6 -20.37 23.64 -2.67
C GLU A 6 -19.91 23.16 -4.06
N LYS A 7 -19.83 24.05 -5.05
CA LYS A 7 -19.32 23.68 -6.37
C LYS A 7 -17.87 23.17 -6.30
N ILE A 8 -16.99 23.88 -5.58
CA ILE A 8 -15.59 23.46 -5.40
C ILE A 8 -15.52 22.12 -4.67
N LYS A 9 -16.36 21.93 -3.63
CA LYS A 9 -16.41 20.66 -2.90
C LYS A 9 -16.83 19.48 -3.79
N ILE A 10 -17.79 19.68 -4.70
CA ILE A 10 -18.24 18.67 -5.66
C ILE A 10 -17.11 18.31 -6.66
N ILE A 11 -16.28 19.26 -7.05
CA ILE A 11 -15.16 19.02 -7.96
C ILE A 11 -14.03 18.26 -7.25
N ILE A 12 -13.68 18.67 -6.02
CA ILE A 12 -12.53 18.12 -5.29
C ILE A 12 -12.82 16.77 -4.64
N PHE A 13 -14.05 16.52 -4.17
CA PHE A 13 -14.44 15.30 -3.47
C PHE A 13 -15.44 14.44 -4.23
N GLY A 14 -15.96 14.92 -5.36
CA GLY A 14 -16.98 14.23 -6.14
C GLY A 14 -16.39 13.49 -7.34
N THR A 15 -16.37 12.17 -7.28
CA THR A 15 -15.90 11.28 -8.37
C THR A 15 -16.90 11.09 -9.51
N ASN A 16 -18.15 11.56 -9.34
CA ASN A 16 -19.27 11.28 -10.28
C ASN A 16 -19.47 12.36 -11.34
N THR A 17 -18.77 13.52 -11.26
CA THR A 17 -18.91 14.61 -12.22
C THR A 17 -17.77 14.58 -13.24
N LYS A 18 -18.04 15.03 -14.48
CA LYS A 18 -16.98 15.14 -15.51
C LYS A 18 -15.82 16.03 -15.06
N ALA A 19 -16.14 17.13 -14.35
CA ALA A 19 -15.13 18.05 -13.82
C ALA A 19 -14.31 17.42 -12.70
N GLY A 20 -14.92 16.62 -11.80
CA GLY A 20 -14.21 15.89 -10.76
C GLY A 20 -13.26 14.83 -11.32
N LYS A 21 -13.72 14.04 -12.30
CA LYS A 21 -12.86 13.04 -12.98
C LYS A 21 -11.65 13.69 -13.65
N LEU A 22 -11.86 14.78 -14.35
CA LEU A 22 -10.76 15.53 -14.99
C LEU A 22 -9.78 16.09 -13.96
N PHE A 23 -10.28 16.62 -12.84
CA PHE A 23 -9.46 17.10 -11.74
C PHE A 23 -8.61 15.98 -11.15
N ASP A 24 -9.20 14.81 -10.88
CA ASP A 24 -8.50 13.64 -10.36
C ASP A 24 -7.42 13.13 -11.34
N GLU A 25 -7.73 13.07 -12.64
CA GLU A 25 -6.80 12.65 -13.69
C GLU A 25 -5.60 13.60 -13.82
N ILE A 26 -5.85 14.92 -13.83
CA ILE A 26 -4.78 15.92 -13.84
C ILE A 26 -3.91 15.78 -12.59
N LEU A 27 -4.52 15.58 -11.44
CA LEU A 27 -3.80 15.51 -10.17
C LEU A 27 -2.97 14.22 -10.07
N VAL A 28 -3.52 13.08 -10.47
CA VAL A 28 -2.80 11.81 -10.57
C VAL A 28 -1.59 11.95 -11.51
N THR A 29 -1.80 12.52 -12.69
CA THR A 29 -0.71 12.78 -13.64
C THR A 29 0.36 13.69 -13.05
N THR A 30 -0.04 14.76 -12.35
CA THR A 30 0.87 15.68 -11.67
C THR A 30 1.68 14.97 -10.57
N ILE A 31 1.07 14.09 -9.79
CA ILE A 31 1.76 13.28 -8.77
C ILE A 31 2.80 12.38 -9.42
N VAL A 32 2.44 11.64 -10.47
CA VAL A 32 3.36 10.74 -11.19
C VAL A 32 4.55 11.52 -11.75
N LEU A 33 4.31 12.64 -12.43
CA LEU A 33 5.36 13.50 -12.96
C LEU A 33 6.27 14.05 -11.86
N SER A 34 5.71 14.46 -10.73
CA SER A 34 6.50 14.95 -9.58
C SER A 34 7.41 13.87 -8.99
N VAL A 35 6.93 12.62 -8.93
CA VAL A 35 7.74 11.47 -8.47
C VAL A 35 8.85 11.15 -9.45
N ILE A 36 8.57 11.17 -10.76
CA ILE A 36 9.59 11.00 -11.82
C ILE A 36 10.66 12.09 -11.69
N THR A 37 10.28 13.34 -11.45
CA THR A 37 11.23 14.45 -11.25
C THR A 37 12.15 14.19 -10.07
N VAL A 38 11.63 13.71 -8.93
CA VAL A 38 12.45 13.34 -7.76
C VAL A 38 13.40 12.19 -8.09
N MET A 39 12.94 11.20 -8.86
CA MET A 39 13.79 10.09 -9.32
C MET A 39 14.92 10.59 -10.21
N LEU A 40 14.64 11.46 -11.18
CA LEU A 40 15.63 12.06 -12.07
C LEU A 40 16.63 12.93 -11.30
N GLU A 41 16.19 13.66 -10.28
CA GLU A 41 17.06 14.44 -9.39
C GLU A 41 18.06 13.56 -8.62
N SER A 42 17.71 12.31 -8.34
CA SER A 42 18.59 11.34 -7.67
C SER A 42 19.74 10.83 -8.57
N VAL A 43 19.57 10.91 -9.89
CA VAL A 43 20.58 10.46 -10.86
C VAL A 43 21.60 11.56 -11.11
N SER A 44 22.87 11.30 -10.78
CA SER A 44 23.96 12.29 -10.84
C SER A 44 24.07 12.99 -12.21
N TYR A 45 23.91 12.25 -13.30
CA TYR A 45 23.97 12.80 -14.66
C TYR A 45 22.91 13.88 -14.92
N PHE A 46 21.65 13.62 -14.55
CA PHE A 46 20.55 14.57 -14.75
C PHE A 46 20.67 15.77 -13.81
N ASN A 47 21.07 15.52 -12.57
CA ASN A 47 21.24 16.58 -11.59
C ASN A 47 22.36 17.57 -11.96
N GLN A 48 23.45 17.10 -12.58
CA GLN A 48 24.53 17.99 -13.02
C GLN A 48 24.16 18.79 -14.27
N ASN A 49 23.49 18.17 -15.24
CA ASN A 49 23.22 18.82 -16.52
C ASN A 49 21.91 19.65 -16.54
N HIS A 50 20.93 19.29 -15.70
CA HIS A 50 19.58 19.88 -15.76
C HIS A 50 19.05 20.32 -14.37
N SER A 51 19.95 20.62 -13.42
CA SER A 51 19.57 20.98 -12.04
C SER A 51 18.57 22.12 -11.98
N THR A 52 18.73 23.16 -12.77
CA THR A 52 17.82 24.33 -12.80
C THR A 52 16.42 23.95 -13.21
N ILE A 53 16.28 23.10 -14.25
CA ILE A 53 14.97 22.65 -14.74
C ILE A 53 14.28 21.78 -13.70
N LEU A 54 15.03 20.87 -13.06
CA LEU A 54 14.49 19.98 -12.01
C LEU A 54 14.02 20.79 -10.80
N VAL A 55 14.77 21.79 -10.38
CA VAL A 55 14.37 22.69 -9.27
C VAL A 55 13.13 23.50 -9.61
N ILE A 56 13.04 24.05 -10.82
CA ILE A 56 11.85 24.77 -11.28
C ILE A 56 10.62 23.85 -11.30
N ALA A 57 10.75 22.66 -11.87
CA ALA A 57 9.68 21.66 -11.91
C ALA A 57 9.21 21.29 -10.48
N GLU A 58 10.15 21.08 -9.56
CA GLU A 58 9.88 20.79 -8.16
C GLU A 58 9.04 21.91 -7.50
N TRP A 59 9.39 23.17 -7.74
CA TRP A 59 8.64 24.32 -7.22
C TRP A 59 7.25 24.41 -7.83
N VAL A 60 7.11 24.16 -9.13
CA VAL A 60 5.79 24.15 -9.80
C VAL A 60 4.90 23.08 -9.15
N PHE A 61 5.38 21.85 -8.98
CA PHE A 61 4.60 20.80 -8.33
C PHE A 61 4.27 21.14 -6.88
N THR A 62 5.22 21.69 -6.12
CA THR A 62 4.99 22.08 -4.72
C THR A 62 3.91 23.16 -4.62
N ILE A 63 3.91 24.17 -5.48
CA ILE A 63 2.90 25.22 -5.50
C ILE A 63 1.53 24.64 -5.88
N LEU A 64 1.46 23.75 -6.88
CA LEU A 64 0.22 23.09 -7.26
C LEU A 64 -0.37 22.25 -6.12
N PHE A 65 0.45 21.45 -5.44
CA PHE A 65 0.00 20.66 -4.28
C PHE A 65 -0.35 21.53 -3.07
N THR A 66 0.33 22.65 -2.89
CA THR A 66 -0.01 23.60 -1.83
C THR A 66 -1.39 24.20 -2.09
N PHE A 67 -1.65 24.61 -3.31
CA PHE A 67 -2.95 25.15 -3.72
C PHE A 67 -4.06 24.09 -3.55
N GLU A 68 -3.82 22.87 -3.98
CA GLU A 68 -4.74 21.74 -3.80
C GLU A 68 -5.04 21.49 -2.32
N TYR A 69 -4.01 21.47 -1.47
CA TYR A 69 -4.18 21.26 -0.03
C TYR A 69 -5.03 22.38 0.60
N PHE A 70 -4.76 23.64 0.27
CA PHE A 70 -5.56 24.77 0.76
C PHE A 70 -7.02 24.68 0.29
N LEU A 71 -7.26 24.31 -0.96
CA LEU A 71 -8.63 24.10 -1.46
C LEU A 71 -9.36 23.01 -0.67
N ARG A 72 -8.69 21.90 -0.36
CA ARG A 72 -9.25 20.82 0.46
C ARG A 72 -9.61 21.28 1.87
N VAL A 73 -8.66 21.92 2.54
CA VAL A 73 -8.85 22.46 3.90
C VAL A 73 -9.99 23.48 3.92
N PHE A 74 -10.09 24.35 2.89
CA PHE A 74 -11.18 25.33 2.77
C PHE A 74 -12.56 24.70 2.57
N CYS A 75 -12.63 23.58 1.82
CA CYS A 75 -13.90 22.91 1.52
C CYS A 75 -14.45 22.05 2.65
N VAL A 76 -13.59 21.59 3.57
CA VAL A 76 -14.00 20.74 4.68
C VAL A 76 -14.70 21.54 5.77
N LYS A 77 -15.70 20.93 6.46
CA LYS A 77 -16.44 21.55 7.57
C LYS A 77 -15.55 21.75 8.82
N TRP A 78 -14.60 20.83 9.06
CA TRP A 78 -13.70 20.81 10.21
C TRP A 78 -12.23 20.77 9.74
N PRO A 79 -11.60 21.94 9.47
CA PRO A 79 -10.24 21.99 8.91
C PRO A 79 -9.19 21.23 9.73
N LEU A 80 -9.17 21.44 11.05
CA LEU A 80 -8.22 20.77 11.95
C LEU A 80 -8.39 19.23 11.93
N ARG A 81 -9.64 18.75 11.88
CA ARG A 81 -9.88 17.30 11.81
C ARG A 81 -9.38 16.70 10.49
N TYR A 82 -9.45 17.46 9.40
CA TYR A 82 -8.88 17.02 8.12
C TYR A 82 -7.35 17.01 8.17
N THR A 83 -6.71 18.06 8.65
CA THR A 83 -5.25 18.16 8.75
C THR A 83 -4.65 16.99 9.55
N PHE A 84 -5.29 16.55 10.63
CA PHE A 84 -4.86 15.39 11.43
C PHE A 84 -5.46 14.06 10.96
N SER A 85 -6.20 14.03 9.85
CA SER A 85 -6.65 12.78 9.24
C SER A 85 -5.50 12.11 8.48
N PHE A 86 -5.64 10.80 8.20
CA PHE A 86 -4.66 10.06 7.42
C PHE A 86 -4.31 10.74 6.09
N PHE A 87 -5.31 11.19 5.34
CA PHE A 87 -5.11 11.87 4.06
C PHE A 87 -4.52 13.28 4.23
N GLY A 88 -4.96 14.04 5.24
CA GLY A 88 -4.40 15.35 5.54
C GLY A 88 -2.93 15.29 5.94
N ILE A 89 -2.52 14.28 6.68
CA ILE A 89 -1.10 14.04 7.03
C ILE A 89 -0.29 13.71 5.77
N ILE A 90 -0.80 12.88 4.86
CA ILE A 90 -0.14 12.57 3.58
C ILE A 90 0.05 13.84 2.76
N ASP A 91 -0.99 14.66 2.65
CA ASP A 91 -0.91 15.95 1.93
C ASP A 91 0.16 16.85 2.56
N LEU A 92 0.19 16.97 3.87
CA LEU A 92 1.16 17.77 4.61
C LEU A 92 2.59 17.22 4.42
N LEU A 93 2.80 15.92 4.56
CA LEU A 93 4.09 15.26 4.35
C LEU A 93 4.63 15.47 2.92
N SER A 94 3.75 15.64 1.94
CA SER A 94 4.15 15.93 0.56
C SER A 94 4.72 17.34 0.38
N LEU A 95 4.40 18.28 1.26
CA LEU A 95 4.77 19.70 1.19
C LEU A 95 5.92 20.06 2.13
N VAL A 96 5.87 19.55 3.37
CA VAL A 96 6.82 19.90 4.44
C VAL A 96 8.29 19.79 4.04
N PRO A 97 8.76 18.75 3.35
CA PRO A 97 10.17 18.61 3.00
C PRO A 97 10.70 19.77 2.14
N THR A 98 9.90 20.27 1.20
CA THR A 98 10.31 21.36 0.32
C THR A 98 10.38 22.69 1.07
N TYR A 99 9.38 23.00 1.89
CA TYR A 99 9.39 24.23 2.69
C TYR A 99 10.44 24.20 3.81
N LEU A 100 10.62 23.04 4.45
CA LEU A 100 11.62 22.88 5.50
C LEU A 100 13.06 23.05 4.96
N SER A 101 13.30 22.63 3.71
CA SER A 101 14.60 22.83 3.06
C SER A 101 14.97 24.31 2.85
N LEU A 102 13.97 25.21 2.81
CA LEU A 102 14.19 26.67 2.74
C LEU A 102 14.54 27.28 4.10
N LEU A 103 13.99 26.70 5.19
CA LEU A 103 14.14 27.22 6.54
C LEU A 103 15.46 26.80 7.18
N LEU A 104 16.19 25.86 6.59
CA LEU A 104 17.43 25.30 7.10
C LEU A 104 18.63 25.69 6.20
N PRO A 105 19.03 26.95 6.12
CA PRO A 105 20.25 27.36 5.41
C PRO A 105 21.49 27.02 6.24
N GLY A 106 22.46 26.33 5.68
CA GLY A 106 23.75 26.11 6.31
C GLY A 106 24.47 24.83 5.89
N THR A 107 25.80 24.87 5.88
CA THR A 107 26.69 23.78 5.44
C THR A 107 26.65 22.53 6.34
N GLN A 108 26.37 22.72 7.64
CA GLN A 108 26.28 21.60 8.59
C GLN A 108 24.98 20.75 8.42
N VAL A 109 24.01 21.24 7.66
CA VAL A 109 22.68 20.64 7.49
C VAL A 109 22.56 19.91 6.13
N LEU A 110 23.64 19.78 5.35
CA LEU A 110 23.61 19.14 4.03
C LEU A 110 23.05 17.72 4.05
N SER A 111 23.33 16.95 5.10
CA SER A 111 22.78 15.61 5.26
C SER A 111 21.27 15.62 5.50
N VAL A 112 20.77 16.56 6.30
CA VAL A 112 19.34 16.74 6.57
C VAL A 112 18.60 17.16 5.30
N ILE A 113 19.15 18.13 4.55
CA ILE A 113 18.59 18.58 3.27
C ILE A 113 18.50 17.40 2.28
N ARG A 114 19.50 16.51 2.25
CA ARG A 114 19.46 15.31 1.40
C ARG A 114 18.33 14.36 1.80
N VAL A 115 18.15 14.11 3.10
CA VAL A 115 17.04 13.28 3.61
C VAL A 115 15.69 13.91 3.29
N LEU A 116 15.53 15.23 3.52
CA LEU A 116 14.30 15.95 3.18
C LEU A 116 13.96 15.84 1.68
N ARG A 117 14.99 15.88 0.82
CA ARG A 117 14.80 15.69 -0.63
C ARG A 117 14.23 14.31 -0.93
N VAL A 118 14.77 13.25 -0.33
CA VAL A 118 14.25 11.88 -0.53
C VAL A 118 12.83 11.74 0.02
N LEU A 119 12.48 12.40 1.13
CA LEU A 119 11.13 12.35 1.69
C LEU A 119 10.04 12.89 0.76
N ARG A 120 10.40 13.70 -0.26
CA ARG A 120 9.44 14.17 -1.28
C ARG A 120 8.79 13.02 -2.06
N ILE A 121 9.40 11.82 -2.11
CA ILE A 121 8.82 10.64 -2.76
C ILE A 121 7.49 10.22 -2.11
N PHE A 122 7.26 10.57 -0.84
CA PHE A 122 5.99 10.29 -0.17
C PHE A 122 4.76 10.94 -0.80
N ARG A 123 4.97 11.87 -1.77
CA ARG A 123 3.89 12.38 -2.62
C ARG A 123 3.14 11.27 -3.35
N ILE A 124 3.79 10.14 -3.64
CA ILE A 124 3.15 8.97 -4.25
C ILE A 124 1.98 8.45 -3.41
N LEU A 125 2.04 8.62 -2.07
CA LEU A 125 0.96 8.19 -1.18
C LEU A 125 -0.35 8.96 -1.42
N LYS A 126 -0.30 10.13 -2.06
CA LYS A 126 -1.50 10.88 -2.47
C LYS A 126 -2.35 10.09 -3.45
N LEU A 127 -1.75 9.18 -4.24
CA LEU A 127 -2.49 8.31 -5.17
C LEU A 127 -3.53 7.44 -4.46
N VAL A 128 -3.29 7.07 -3.20
CA VAL A 128 -4.22 6.25 -2.40
C VAL A 128 -5.61 6.89 -2.29
N GLN A 129 -5.69 8.23 -2.32
CA GLN A 129 -6.96 8.96 -2.25
C GLN A 129 -7.84 8.75 -3.48
N TYR A 130 -7.25 8.40 -4.62
CA TYR A 130 -7.94 8.23 -5.91
C TYR A 130 -8.27 6.78 -6.24
N MET A 131 -7.79 5.83 -5.41
CA MET A 131 -8.10 4.40 -5.56
C MET A 131 -9.37 4.06 -4.79
N GLY A 132 -10.55 4.27 -5.40
CA GLY A 132 -11.85 4.02 -4.76
C GLY A 132 -12.02 2.59 -4.25
N GLU A 133 -11.49 1.60 -4.97
CA GLU A 133 -11.54 0.18 -4.60
C GLU A 133 -10.57 -0.21 -3.47
N MET A 134 -9.61 0.67 -3.14
CA MET A 134 -8.68 0.45 -2.03
C MET A 134 -9.42 0.23 -0.71
N THR A 135 -10.60 0.83 -0.54
CA THR A 135 -11.44 0.64 0.66
C THR A 135 -11.89 -0.80 0.84
N VAL A 136 -12.14 -1.53 -0.23
CA VAL A 136 -12.54 -2.95 -0.18
C VAL A 136 -11.37 -3.81 0.29
N ILE A 137 -10.19 -3.58 -0.28
CA ILE A 137 -8.96 -4.29 0.10
C ILE A 137 -8.61 -4.00 1.56
N VAL A 138 -8.63 -2.73 1.97
CA VAL A 138 -8.36 -2.33 3.36
C VAL A 138 -9.35 -2.96 4.33
N LYS A 139 -10.66 -2.98 4.00
CA LYS A 139 -11.67 -3.65 4.84
C LYS A 139 -11.38 -5.14 4.97
N ALA A 140 -11.06 -5.83 3.88
CA ALA A 140 -10.72 -7.26 3.90
C ALA A 140 -9.45 -7.52 4.76
N LEU A 141 -8.41 -6.69 4.63
CA LEU A 141 -7.20 -6.79 5.45
C LEU A 141 -7.49 -6.56 6.94
N VAL A 142 -8.29 -5.54 7.27
CA VAL A 142 -8.69 -5.25 8.66
C VAL A 142 -9.52 -6.39 9.25
N ALA A 143 -10.44 -6.97 8.48
CA ALA A 143 -11.22 -8.14 8.89
C ALA A 143 -10.33 -9.37 9.13
N SER A 144 -9.30 -9.54 8.30
CA SER A 144 -8.35 -10.67 8.39
C SER A 144 -7.16 -10.44 9.31
N LYS A 145 -6.99 -9.24 9.89
CA LYS A 145 -5.77 -8.84 10.63
C LYS A 145 -5.32 -9.84 11.70
N ARG A 146 -6.29 -10.43 12.44
CA ARG A 146 -5.97 -11.40 13.49
C ARG A 146 -5.40 -12.70 12.92
N LYS A 147 -5.99 -13.19 11.82
CA LYS A 147 -5.54 -14.41 11.13
C LYS A 147 -4.14 -14.18 10.53
N ILE A 148 -3.93 -13.02 9.90
CA ILE A 148 -2.64 -12.62 9.30
C ILE A 148 -1.58 -12.47 10.39
N PHE A 149 -1.89 -11.84 11.53
CA PHE A 149 -0.94 -11.67 12.63
C PHE A 149 -0.50 -13.03 13.24
N ILE A 150 -1.45 -13.94 13.47
CA ILE A 150 -1.15 -15.28 13.97
C ILE A 150 -0.24 -16.03 12.97
N PHE A 151 -0.54 -15.94 11.69
CA PHE A 151 0.28 -16.55 10.65
C PHE A 151 1.69 -15.95 10.60
N LEU A 152 1.84 -14.63 10.62
CA LEU A 152 3.15 -13.98 10.64
C LEU A 152 3.96 -14.35 11.89
N PHE A 153 3.30 -14.41 13.06
CA PHE A 153 3.95 -14.86 14.28
C PHE A 153 4.45 -16.31 14.16
N PHE A 154 3.65 -17.19 13.58
CA PHE A 154 4.06 -18.58 13.32
C PHE A 154 5.28 -18.63 12.38
N ILE A 155 5.24 -17.90 11.25
CA ILE A 155 6.37 -17.84 10.31
C ILE A 155 7.64 -17.28 10.95
N MET A 156 7.53 -16.24 11.78
CA MET A 156 8.69 -15.71 12.51
C MET A 156 9.35 -16.76 13.39
N ASN A 157 8.56 -17.60 14.10
CA ASN A 157 9.11 -18.70 14.88
C ASN A 157 9.82 -19.74 13.98
N VAL A 158 9.19 -20.12 12.87
CA VAL A 158 9.77 -21.05 11.91
C VAL A 158 11.10 -20.54 11.38
N VAL A 159 11.15 -19.27 10.98
CA VAL A 159 12.36 -18.63 10.44
C VAL A 159 13.50 -18.59 11.47
N VAL A 160 13.18 -18.28 12.75
CA VAL A 160 14.17 -18.26 13.82
C VAL A 160 14.73 -19.67 14.04
N ILE A 161 13.87 -20.69 14.08
CA ILE A 161 14.29 -22.08 14.28
C ILE A 161 15.17 -22.55 13.11
N LEU A 162 14.70 -22.37 11.87
CA LEU A 162 15.42 -22.81 10.68
C LEU A 162 16.75 -22.07 10.50
N GLY A 163 16.77 -20.74 10.73
CA GLY A 163 18.00 -19.95 10.72
C GLY A 163 19.00 -20.41 11.77
N SER A 164 18.54 -20.75 12.99
CA SER A 164 19.40 -21.25 14.04
C SER A 164 19.98 -22.64 13.73
N ILE A 165 19.17 -23.51 13.11
CA ILE A 165 19.63 -24.82 12.64
C ILE A 165 20.74 -24.67 11.57
N MET A 166 20.52 -23.78 10.60
CA MET A 166 21.51 -23.55 9.53
C MET A 166 22.78 -22.91 10.07
N TYR A 167 22.70 -22.02 11.07
CA TYR A 167 23.88 -21.50 11.76
C TYR A 167 24.74 -22.61 12.37
N LEU A 168 24.10 -23.61 13.01
CA LEU A 168 24.82 -24.74 13.65
C LEU A 168 25.45 -25.68 12.63
N ILE A 169 24.81 -25.89 11.48
CA ILE A 169 25.26 -26.86 10.47
C ILE A 169 26.33 -26.28 9.56
N GLU A 170 26.15 -25.06 9.07
CA GLU A 170 27.01 -24.44 8.04
C GLU A 170 28.13 -23.59 8.63
N GLY A 171 27.87 -22.84 9.71
CA GLY A 171 28.86 -22.01 10.39
C GLY A 171 29.40 -20.84 9.55
N GLU A 172 30.52 -20.25 10.01
CA GLU A 172 31.08 -19.04 9.41
C GLU A 172 31.57 -19.19 7.98
N LYS A 173 32.12 -20.35 7.62
CA LYS A 173 32.72 -20.60 6.29
C LYS A 173 31.71 -20.47 5.14
N ALA A 174 30.45 -20.80 5.41
CA ALA A 174 29.37 -20.70 4.45
C ALA A 174 28.60 -19.36 4.54
N GLY A 175 29.12 -18.40 5.33
CA GLY A 175 28.49 -17.10 5.50
C GLY A 175 27.48 -17.01 6.63
N TYR A 176 27.17 -18.10 7.34
CA TYR A 176 26.29 -18.14 8.49
C TYR A 176 27.01 -17.73 9.79
N SER A 177 27.59 -16.52 9.80
CA SER A 177 28.50 -16.07 10.88
C SER A 177 27.81 -15.84 12.23
N ASN A 178 26.52 -15.67 12.25
CA ASN A 178 25.71 -15.49 13.45
C ASN A 178 24.25 -15.82 13.20
N ILE A 179 23.47 -16.02 14.29
CA ILE A 179 22.05 -16.37 14.20
C ILE A 179 21.22 -15.32 13.44
N PRO A 180 21.34 -13.99 13.68
CA PRO A 180 20.60 -12.98 12.92
C PRO A 180 20.83 -13.06 11.40
N LYS A 181 22.07 -13.30 10.97
CA LYS A 181 22.42 -13.42 9.55
C LYS A 181 21.86 -14.71 8.94
N SER A 182 21.81 -15.78 9.72
CA SER A 182 21.19 -17.04 9.31
C SER A 182 19.67 -16.94 9.25
N ILE A 183 19.04 -16.17 10.14
CA ILE A 183 17.62 -15.81 10.08
C ILE A 183 17.34 -14.98 8.81
N TYR A 184 18.19 -13.99 8.48
CA TYR A 184 18.07 -13.25 7.23
C TYR A 184 18.07 -14.19 6.01
N TRP A 185 19.02 -15.16 5.94
CA TRP A 185 19.02 -16.17 4.90
C TRP A 185 17.72 -16.98 4.85
N ALA A 186 17.23 -17.42 6.00
CA ALA A 186 15.98 -18.18 6.08
C ALA A 186 14.77 -17.37 5.58
N ILE A 187 14.69 -16.07 5.91
CA ILE A 187 13.68 -15.16 5.38
C ILE A 187 13.78 -15.06 3.85
N VAL A 188 14.96 -14.78 3.33
CA VAL A 188 15.22 -14.61 1.89
C VAL A 188 14.86 -15.88 1.12
N THR A 189 15.15 -17.05 1.69
CA THR A 189 14.85 -18.36 1.09
C THR A 189 13.35 -18.68 1.15
N LEU A 190 12.71 -18.55 2.32
CA LEU A 190 11.28 -18.85 2.50
C LEU A 190 10.36 -17.91 1.70
N THR A 191 10.77 -16.65 1.53
CA THR A 191 10.04 -15.68 0.70
C THR A 191 10.33 -15.81 -0.79
N THR A 192 11.14 -16.80 -1.19
CA THR A 192 11.53 -17.08 -2.58
C THR A 192 12.31 -15.96 -3.27
N VAL A 193 12.92 -15.03 -2.52
CA VAL A 193 13.76 -13.94 -3.06
C VAL A 193 15.09 -14.47 -3.57
N GLY A 194 15.84 -15.25 -2.75
CA GLY A 194 17.03 -15.97 -3.15
C GLY A 194 18.18 -15.12 -3.66
N TYR A 195 18.65 -14.13 -2.91
CA TYR A 195 19.77 -13.27 -3.32
C TYR A 195 21.05 -14.04 -3.65
N GLY A 196 21.29 -15.23 -3.04
CA GLY A 196 22.46 -16.05 -3.27
C GLY A 196 23.75 -15.54 -2.61
N ASP A 197 23.65 -14.54 -1.77
CA ASP A 197 24.77 -13.96 -0.99
C ASP A 197 25.21 -14.88 0.16
N ILE A 198 24.33 -15.74 0.64
CA ILE A 198 24.59 -16.82 1.61
C ILE A 198 23.97 -18.08 1.04
N THR A 199 24.75 -19.16 0.94
CA THR A 199 24.30 -20.46 0.42
C THR A 199 24.88 -21.60 1.24
N PRO A 200 24.14 -22.71 1.49
CA PRO A 200 24.67 -23.87 2.18
C PRO A 200 25.72 -24.58 1.33
N LEU A 201 26.84 -24.92 1.94
CA LEU A 201 27.96 -25.62 1.30
C LEU A 201 28.02 -27.09 1.65
N THR A 202 27.46 -27.50 2.81
CA THR A 202 27.48 -28.90 3.23
C THR A 202 26.31 -29.67 2.61
N PRO A 203 26.46 -30.97 2.30
CA PRO A 203 25.37 -31.80 1.78
C PRO A 203 24.15 -31.83 2.71
N LEU A 204 24.39 -31.82 4.03
CA LEU A 204 23.30 -31.79 5.02
C LEU A 204 22.54 -30.44 4.97
N GLY A 205 23.27 -29.32 4.96
CA GLY A 205 22.67 -27.99 4.85
C GLY A 205 21.91 -27.81 3.55
N GLN A 206 22.44 -28.32 2.41
CA GLN A 206 21.75 -28.28 1.11
C GLN A 206 20.46 -29.11 1.12
N THR A 207 20.46 -30.27 1.79
CA THR A 207 19.24 -31.09 1.93
C THR A 207 18.18 -30.35 2.73
N ILE A 208 18.56 -29.76 3.90
CA ILE A 208 17.65 -28.98 4.72
C ILE A 208 17.15 -27.72 3.96
N ALA A 209 18.04 -27.03 3.27
CA ALA A 209 17.67 -25.88 2.46
C ALA A 209 16.65 -26.24 1.38
N SER A 210 16.78 -27.38 0.72
CA SER A 210 15.82 -27.86 -0.26
C SER A 210 14.44 -28.11 0.35
N MET A 211 14.36 -28.68 1.55
CA MET A 211 13.11 -28.83 2.27
C MET A 211 12.50 -27.47 2.66
N ILE A 212 13.33 -26.52 3.10
CA ILE A 212 12.90 -25.16 3.42
C ILE A 212 12.32 -24.45 2.18
N MET A 213 12.94 -24.60 1.01
CA MET A 213 12.46 -24.02 -0.24
C MET A 213 11.09 -24.59 -0.64
N LEU A 214 10.86 -25.88 -0.48
CA LEU A 214 9.56 -26.51 -0.74
C LEU A 214 8.48 -25.99 0.24
N LEU A 215 8.83 -25.82 1.52
CA LEU A 215 7.93 -25.22 2.50
C LEU A 215 7.61 -23.75 2.17
N GLY A 216 8.58 -22.98 1.66
CA GLY A 216 8.43 -21.58 1.26
C GLY A 216 7.31 -21.39 0.25
N TYR A 217 7.21 -22.28 -0.74
CA TYR A 217 6.13 -22.23 -1.72
C TYR A 217 4.74 -22.36 -1.07
N SER A 218 4.59 -23.27 -0.10
CA SER A 218 3.32 -23.47 0.62
C SER A 218 2.96 -22.28 1.52
N ILE A 219 3.96 -21.61 2.08
CA ILE A 219 3.77 -20.47 2.99
C ILE A 219 3.12 -19.28 2.30
N ILE A 220 3.41 -19.02 1.02
CA ILE A 220 2.81 -17.90 0.26
C ILE A 220 1.31 -18.13 0.02
N ALA A 221 0.88 -19.38 -0.09
CA ALA A 221 -0.51 -19.72 -0.37
C ALA A 221 -1.48 -19.34 0.78
N VAL A 222 -1.02 -19.39 2.03
CA VAL A 222 -1.88 -19.18 3.21
C VAL A 222 -2.41 -17.73 3.32
N PRO A 223 -1.58 -16.67 3.29
CA PRO A 223 -2.09 -15.29 3.32
C PRO A 223 -3.00 -14.99 2.13
N THR A 224 -2.63 -15.48 0.94
CA THR A 224 -3.44 -15.31 -0.27
C THR A 224 -4.82 -15.94 -0.09
N GLY A 225 -4.90 -17.16 0.42
CA GLY A 225 -6.14 -17.85 0.72
C GLY A 225 -7.00 -17.12 1.76
N ILE A 226 -6.40 -16.59 2.81
CA ILE A 226 -7.10 -15.82 3.85
C ILE A 226 -7.74 -14.56 3.25
N ILE A 227 -6.98 -13.79 2.46
CA ILE A 227 -7.46 -12.54 1.85
C ILE A 227 -8.54 -12.84 0.81
N THR A 228 -8.34 -13.85 -0.05
CA THR A 228 -9.30 -14.25 -1.08
C THR A 228 -10.63 -14.70 -0.45
N SER A 229 -10.57 -15.50 0.61
CA SER A 229 -11.76 -15.93 1.35
C SER A 229 -12.57 -14.75 1.89
N GLU A 230 -11.90 -13.75 2.45
CA GLU A 230 -12.56 -12.57 3.01
C GLU A 230 -13.18 -11.68 1.93
N LEU A 231 -12.47 -11.48 0.82
CA LEU A 231 -12.99 -10.72 -0.34
C LEU A 231 -14.24 -11.38 -0.93
N THR A 232 -14.24 -12.72 -1.02
CA THR A 232 -15.40 -13.49 -1.53
C THR A 232 -16.58 -13.46 -0.56
N SER A 233 -16.31 -13.52 0.74
CA SER A 233 -17.34 -13.43 1.78
C SER A 233 -18.07 -12.09 1.77
N HIS A 234 -17.33 -10.98 1.60
CA HIS A 234 -17.94 -9.65 1.45
C HIS A 234 -18.86 -9.53 0.22
N LYS A 235 -18.54 -10.22 -0.86
CA LYS A 235 -19.39 -10.23 -2.06
C LYS A 235 -20.71 -10.98 -1.81
N LYS A 236 -20.70 -12.05 -1.02
CA LYS A 236 -21.91 -12.83 -0.66
C LYS A 236 -22.83 -12.10 0.32
N SER A 237 -22.30 -11.31 1.24
CA SER A 237 -23.12 -10.60 2.24
C SER A 237 -23.92 -9.42 1.67
N ASN A 238 -23.61 -8.97 0.46
CA ASN A 238 -24.36 -7.95 -0.26
C ASN A 238 -25.47 -8.51 -1.17
N VAL A 239 -25.64 -9.83 -1.22
CA VAL A 239 -26.76 -10.46 -1.93
C VAL A 239 -27.96 -10.37 -1.00
N ALA A 240 -28.98 -9.60 -1.38
CA ALA A 240 -30.24 -9.51 -0.65
C ALA A 240 -30.82 -10.92 -0.52
N ILE A 241 -31.07 -11.36 0.70
CA ILE A 241 -31.68 -12.66 0.97
C ILE A 241 -33.15 -12.50 0.64
N ILE A 242 -33.61 -13.16 -0.42
CA ILE A 242 -35.00 -13.22 -0.79
C ILE A 242 -35.62 -14.52 -0.25
N SER A 243 -36.76 -14.42 0.40
CA SER A 243 -37.53 -15.58 0.83
C SER A 243 -38.68 -15.85 -0.15
N CYS A 244 -38.99 -17.13 -0.37
CA CYS A 244 -40.13 -17.52 -1.17
C CYS A 244 -41.45 -17.26 -0.43
N THR A 245 -42.32 -16.45 -1.00
CA THR A 245 -43.61 -16.13 -0.43
C THR A 245 -44.62 -17.32 -0.37
N VAL A 246 -44.35 -18.40 -1.15
CA VAL A 246 -45.25 -19.57 -1.25
C VAL A 246 -44.84 -20.71 -0.29
N CYS A 247 -43.49 -20.98 -0.15
CA CYS A 247 -43.03 -22.10 0.67
C CYS A 247 -42.10 -21.67 1.80
N GLU A 248 -41.98 -20.37 2.07
CA GLU A 248 -41.16 -19.75 3.11
C GLU A 248 -39.71 -20.21 3.14
N LYS A 249 -39.19 -20.65 1.98
CA LYS A 249 -37.79 -21.00 1.89
C LYS A 249 -36.93 -19.73 1.87
N ASP A 250 -36.07 -19.58 2.87
CA ASP A 250 -35.07 -18.51 2.97
C ASP A 250 -33.83 -18.81 2.11
N ASN A 251 -32.99 -17.78 1.91
CA ASN A 251 -31.74 -17.85 1.20
C ASN A 251 -31.87 -18.23 -0.30
N LEU A 252 -32.80 -17.61 -1.00
CA LEU A 252 -32.80 -17.61 -2.46
C LEU A 252 -31.82 -16.54 -2.97
N ASP A 253 -31.11 -16.87 -4.05
CA ASP A 253 -30.23 -15.89 -4.71
C ASP A 253 -31.09 -14.76 -5.29
N SER A 254 -30.61 -13.51 -5.15
CA SER A 254 -31.30 -12.31 -5.62
C SER A 254 -31.65 -12.33 -7.11
N ASP A 255 -30.94 -13.17 -7.89
CA ASP A 255 -31.11 -13.34 -9.34
C ASP A 255 -32.07 -14.49 -9.69
N SER A 256 -32.66 -15.14 -8.68
CA SER A 256 -33.53 -16.30 -8.90
C SER A 256 -34.92 -15.86 -9.37
N PHE A 257 -35.31 -16.21 -10.59
CA PHE A 257 -36.66 -16.00 -11.13
C PHE A 257 -37.69 -16.99 -10.57
N PHE A 258 -37.24 -18.17 -10.12
CA PHE A 258 -38.08 -19.22 -9.59
C PHE A 258 -37.48 -19.84 -8.33
N CYS A 259 -38.34 -20.23 -7.39
CA CYS A 259 -37.92 -20.91 -6.16
C CYS A 259 -37.42 -22.33 -6.50
N ASN A 260 -36.22 -22.68 -6.11
CA ASN A 260 -35.60 -23.98 -6.33
C ASN A 260 -36.18 -25.11 -5.48
N LYS A 261 -37.14 -24.81 -4.54
CA LYS A 261 -37.84 -25.82 -3.73
C LYS A 261 -39.25 -26.08 -4.21
N CYS A 262 -40.01 -25.07 -4.58
CA CYS A 262 -41.43 -25.26 -4.98
C CYS A 262 -41.74 -24.84 -6.43
N GLY A 263 -40.77 -24.26 -7.16
CA GLY A 263 -40.94 -23.82 -8.53
C GLY A 263 -41.79 -22.56 -8.73
N SER A 264 -42.30 -21.94 -7.65
CA SER A 264 -43.06 -20.71 -7.79
C SER A 264 -42.15 -19.54 -8.23
N LYS A 265 -42.76 -18.60 -8.97
CA LYS A 265 -42.07 -17.38 -9.37
C LYS A 265 -41.73 -16.52 -8.14
N VAL A 266 -40.52 -16.02 -8.07
CA VAL A 266 -40.07 -15.13 -7.00
C VAL A 266 -40.17 -13.70 -7.53
N ASP A 267 -41.04 -12.90 -6.92
CA ASP A 267 -41.14 -11.47 -7.23
C ASP A 267 -39.97 -10.73 -6.56
N SER A 268 -39.17 -10.10 -7.37
CA SER A 268 -38.03 -9.28 -6.96
C SER A 268 -38.44 -7.91 -6.44
#